data_40d4c48aa7ee7958c0eb8e59638f5003
#
_entry.id   40d4c48aa7ee7958c0eb8e59638f5003
#
_cell.length_a   1.000
_cell.length_b   1.000
_cell.length_c   1.000
_cell.angle_alpha   90.00
_cell.angle_beta   90.00
_cell.angle_gamma   90.00
#
_symmetry.space_group_name_H-M   'P 1'
#
loop_
_entity.id
_entity.type
_entity.pdbx_description
1 polymer ?
#
loop_
_entity_poly.entity_id
_entity_poly.type
_entity_poly.pdbx_seq_one_letter_code
_entity_poly.pdbx_strand_id
1 'polypeptide(L)'
;MNVTDFEHVEIPEGDMLQGLFDGQASLLPEYHRIEQERGFIVVPPEQFGQLDHRFVQSRIKDLKQRCDEELDEAMNTLKNKPWKQSEVHTDEVHFYEELADALHFFLELCITAGMTAEDLARVYHRKHAVNEFRQRSNY
;
A
#
# COMPACT_ATOMS: atom_id res chain seq x y z
N MET A 1 -10.21 15.48 11.05
CA MET A 1 -8.80 15.91 10.91
C MET A 1 -8.43 15.83 9.45
N ASN A 2 -7.87 16.86 8.90
CA ASN A 2 -7.58 16.99 7.48
C ASN A 2 -6.07 16.76 7.23
N VAL A 3 -5.68 16.27 6.07
CA VAL A 3 -4.27 16.05 5.72
C VAL A 3 -3.45 17.35 5.82
N THR A 4 -4.07 18.49 5.52
CA THR A 4 -3.44 19.80 5.64
C THR A 4 -3.03 20.17 7.07
N ASP A 5 -3.62 19.52 8.07
CA ASP A 5 -3.27 19.75 9.48
C ASP A 5 -1.87 19.20 9.80
N PHE A 6 -1.28 18.42 8.89
CA PHE A 6 0.00 17.75 9.05
C PHE A 6 1.02 18.13 7.97
N GLU A 7 0.90 19.32 7.37
CA GLU A 7 1.81 19.79 6.31
C GLU A 7 3.28 19.78 6.73
N HIS A 8 3.54 19.89 8.03
CA HIS A 8 4.90 19.99 8.56
C HIS A 8 5.35 18.71 9.29
N VAL A 9 4.73 17.56 8.99
CA VAL A 9 5.18 16.29 9.55
C VAL A 9 6.60 16.00 9.05
N GLU A 10 7.50 15.76 10.01
CA GLU A 10 8.88 15.40 9.69
C GLU A 10 8.96 13.96 9.21
N ILE A 11 9.71 13.75 8.13
CA ILE A 11 10.04 12.40 7.67
C ILE A 11 11.16 11.87 8.58
N PRO A 12 10.97 10.70 9.23
CA PRO A 12 12.02 10.13 10.06
C PRO A 12 13.33 9.93 9.31
N GLU A 13 14.45 10.15 9.98
CA GLU A 13 15.77 9.90 9.41
C GLU A 13 15.99 8.40 9.21
N GLY A 14 16.88 8.06 8.25
CA GLY A 14 17.28 6.70 7.95
C GLY A 14 16.64 6.15 6.67
N ASP A 15 16.48 4.84 6.62
CA ASP A 15 15.92 4.15 5.47
C ASP A 15 14.42 4.45 5.33
N MET A 16 14.05 5.14 4.24
CA MET A 16 12.65 5.54 4.03
C MET A 16 11.70 4.34 3.92
N LEU A 17 12.10 3.28 3.21
CA LEU A 17 11.24 2.11 3.05
C LEU A 17 11.04 1.39 4.38
N GLN A 18 12.12 1.22 5.15
CA GLN A 18 12.03 0.64 6.50
C GLN A 18 11.11 1.48 7.39
N GLY A 19 11.22 2.80 7.32
CA GLY A 19 10.36 3.71 8.07
C GLY A 19 8.87 3.53 7.73
N LEU A 20 8.55 3.33 6.46
CA LEU A 20 7.17 3.07 6.03
C LEU A 20 6.66 1.72 6.56
N PHE A 21 7.48 0.67 6.49
CA PHE A 21 7.13 -0.64 7.05
C PHE A 21 6.90 -0.56 8.55
N ASP A 22 7.79 0.13 9.28
CA ASP A 22 7.68 0.29 10.73
C ASP A 22 6.41 1.06 11.11
N GLY A 23 6.11 2.14 10.37
CA GLY A 23 4.89 2.92 10.56
C GLY A 23 3.64 2.10 10.37
N GLN A 24 3.57 1.32 9.30
CA GLN A 24 2.42 0.46 9.05
C GLN A 24 2.30 -0.64 10.10
N ALA A 25 3.42 -1.29 10.44
CA ALA A 25 3.42 -2.33 11.46
C ALA A 25 2.92 -1.82 12.81
N SER A 26 3.20 -0.56 13.14
CA SER A 26 2.75 0.04 14.41
C SER A 26 1.23 0.24 14.49
N LEU A 27 0.54 0.33 13.35
CA LEU A 27 -0.92 0.48 13.29
C LEU A 27 -1.66 -0.85 13.40
N LEU A 28 -1.03 -1.98 13.02
CA LEU A 28 -1.70 -3.26 12.89
C LEU A 28 -2.33 -3.76 14.21
N PRO A 29 -1.69 -3.68 15.37
CA PRO A 29 -2.29 -4.18 16.61
C PRO A 29 -3.66 -3.55 16.90
N GLU A 30 -3.79 -2.24 16.70
CA GLU A 30 -5.03 -1.52 16.94
C GLU A 30 -6.10 -1.85 15.90
N TYR A 31 -5.73 -1.91 14.63
CA TYR A 31 -6.64 -2.30 13.56
C TYR A 31 -7.16 -3.72 13.75
N HIS A 32 -6.27 -4.65 14.11
CA HIS A 32 -6.65 -6.04 14.36
C HIS A 32 -7.58 -6.15 15.57
N ARG A 33 -7.32 -5.38 16.61
CA ARG A 33 -8.18 -5.35 17.79
C ARG A 33 -9.61 -4.91 17.43
N ILE A 34 -9.72 -3.82 16.67
CA ILE A 34 -11.01 -3.28 16.21
C ILE A 34 -11.76 -4.31 15.35
N GLU A 35 -11.08 -4.90 14.38
CA GLU A 35 -11.68 -5.88 13.48
C GLU A 35 -12.16 -7.11 14.25
N GLN A 36 -11.36 -7.63 15.19
CA GLN A 36 -11.73 -8.78 16.02
C GLN A 36 -12.94 -8.49 16.90
N GLU A 37 -13.01 -7.31 17.51
CA GLU A 37 -14.16 -6.91 18.31
C GLU A 37 -15.46 -6.87 17.51
N ARG A 38 -15.37 -6.62 16.21
CA ARG A 38 -16.49 -6.59 15.28
C ARG A 38 -16.79 -7.96 14.65
N GLY A 39 -16.09 -9.01 15.05
CA GLY A 39 -16.32 -10.36 14.59
C GLY A 39 -15.58 -10.75 13.32
N PHE A 40 -14.64 -9.92 12.85
CA PHE A 40 -13.82 -10.25 11.69
C PHE A 40 -12.63 -11.11 12.10
N ILE A 41 -12.20 -11.98 11.18
CA ILE A 41 -11.02 -12.82 11.37
C ILE A 41 -9.80 -12.06 10.88
N VAL A 42 -8.79 -11.93 11.73
CA VAL A 42 -7.51 -11.34 11.37
C VAL A 42 -6.41 -12.40 11.45
N VAL A 43 -5.37 -12.22 10.65
CA VAL A 43 -4.18 -13.09 10.69
C VAL A 43 -3.29 -12.64 11.84
N PRO A 44 -3.03 -13.50 12.84
CA PRO A 44 -2.11 -13.14 13.92
C PRO A 44 -0.67 -13.06 13.40
N PRO A 45 0.20 -12.23 14.03
CA PRO A 45 1.57 -12.04 13.57
C PRO A 45 2.39 -13.32 13.41
N GLU A 46 2.16 -14.33 14.26
CA GLU A 46 2.85 -15.63 14.16
C GLU A 46 2.51 -16.41 12.90
N GLN A 47 1.45 -16.04 12.19
CA GLN A 47 1.08 -16.66 10.91
C GLN A 47 1.54 -15.85 9.70
N PHE A 48 2.13 -14.67 9.89
CA PHE A 48 2.65 -13.88 8.78
C PHE A 48 3.67 -14.71 7.98
N GLY A 49 3.55 -14.65 6.67
CA GLY A 49 4.43 -15.39 5.77
C GLY A 49 4.02 -16.83 5.47
N GLN A 50 2.99 -17.34 6.11
CA GLN A 50 2.46 -18.68 5.83
C GLN A 50 1.56 -18.64 4.59
N LEU A 51 2.17 -18.53 3.41
CA LEU A 51 1.46 -18.25 2.16
C LEU A 51 0.54 -19.38 1.69
N ASP A 52 0.74 -20.59 2.19
CA ASP A 52 -0.15 -21.72 1.88
C ASP A 52 -1.36 -21.79 2.80
N HIS A 53 -1.36 -21.04 3.88
CA HIS A 53 -2.45 -21.02 4.85
C HIS A 53 -3.66 -20.29 4.29
N ARG A 54 -4.85 -20.92 4.36
CA ARG A 54 -6.06 -20.39 3.73
C ARG A 54 -6.49 -19.02 4.28
N PHE A 55 -6.35 -18.82 5.59
CA PHE A 55 -6.69 -17.53 6.19
C PHE A 55 -5.73 -16.44 5.76
N VAL A 56 -4.43 -16.76 5.66
CA VAL A 56 -3.41 -15.80 5.20
C VAL A 56 -3.70 -15.41 3.75
N GLN A 57 -3.98 -16.39 2.89
CA GLN A 57 -4.33 -16.12 1.49
C GLN A 57 -5.58 -15.25 1.38
N SER A 58 -6.61 -15.56 2.17
CA SER A 58 -7.86 -14.80 2.18
C SER A 58 -7.63 -13.35 2.63
N ARG A 59 -6.82 -13.16 3.69
CA ARG A 59 -6.48 -11.83 4.18
C ARG A 59 -5.68 -11.02 3.15
N ILE A 60 -4.71 -11.65 2.49
CA ILE A 60 -3.92 -10.99 1.44
C ILE A 60 -4.81 -10.53 0.30
N LYS A 61 -5.76 -11.37 -0.13
CA LYS A 61 -6.72 -11.00 -1.17
C LYS A 61 -7.62 -9.85 -0.75
N ASP A 62 -8.04 -9.82 0.51
CA ASP A 62 -8.83 -8.73 1.07
C ASP A 62 -8.03 -7.42 1.09
N LEU A 63 -6.78 -7.48 1.53
CA LEU A 63 -5.89 -6.31 1.55
C LEU A 63 -5.63 -5.78 0.14
N LYS A 64 -5.46 -6.66 -0.84
CA LYS A 64 -5.36 -6.26 -2.24
C LYS A 64 -6.62 -5.52 -2.69
N GLN A 65 -7.80 -6.01 -2.31
CA GLN A 65 -9.06 -5.35 -2.64
C GLN A 65 -9.15 -3.96 -2.01
N ARG A 66 -8.75 -3.80 -0.77
CA ARG A 66 -8.70 -2.49 -0.10
C ARG A 66 -7.74 -1.54 -0.81
N CYS A 67 -6.57 -2.04 -1.21
CA CYS A 67 -5.60 -1.25 -1.98
C CYS A 67 -6.21 -0.78 -3.31
N ASP A 68 -6.89 -1.67 -4.02
CA ASP A 68 -7.56 -1.36 -5.29
C ASP A 68 -8.64 -0.28 -5.10
N GLU A 69 -9.41 -0.36 -4.02
CA GLU A 69 -10.44 0.63 -3.71
C GLU A 69 -9.86 2.03 -3.52
N GLU A 70 -8.74 2.14 -2.82
CA GLU A 70 -8.06 3.42 -2.63
C GLU A 70 -7.49 3.96 -3.95
N LEU A 71 -6.96 3.09 -4.81
CA LEU A 71 -6.53 3.48 -6.15
C LEU A 71 -7.72 3.94 -7.01
N ASP A 72 -8.87 3.29 -6.89
CA ASP A 72 -10.09 3.72 -7.57
C ASP A 72 -10.53 5.10 -7.07
N GLU A 73 -10.45 5.35 -5.78
CA GLU A 73 -10.75 6.68 -5.21
C GLU A 73 -9.80 7.74 -5.75
N ALA A 74 -8.50 7.40 -5.88
CA ALA A 74 -7.54 8.30 -6.53
C ALA A 74 -7.94 8.60 -7.98
N MET A 75 -8.31 7.57 -8.75
CA MET A 75 -8.73 7.73 -10.14
C MET A 75 -10.00 8.58 -10.25
N ASN A 76 -10.91 8.47 -9.27
CA ASN A 76 -12.15 9.25 -9.25
C ASN A 76 -11.91 10.75 -9.04
N THR A 77 -10.73 11.16 -8.58
CA THR A 77 -10.37 12.59 -8.51
C THR A 77 -10.00 13.18 -9.87
N LEU A 78 -9.66 12.32 -10.84
CA LEU A 78 -9.23 12.70 -12.20
C LEU A 78 -10.46 12.68 -13.11
N LYS A 79 -11.16 13.81 -13.19
CA LYS A 79 -12.52 13.89 -13.78
C LYS A 79 -12.55 14.32 -15.24
N ASN A 80 -11.43 14.72 -15.80
CA ASN A 80 -11.40 15.25 -17.16
C ASN A 80 -11.45 14.11 -18.20
N LYS A 81 -12.42 14.17 -19.09
CA LYS A 81 -12.65 13.18 -20.12
C LYS A 81 -12.06 13.65 -21.46
N PRO A 82 -11.37 12.76 -22.22
CA PRO A 82 -10.78 13.15 -23.51
C PRO A 82 -11.78 13.70 -24.53
N TRP A 83 -13.05 13.30 -24.44
CA TRP A 83 -14.10 13.69 -25.39
C TRP A 83 -14.89 14.93 -24.97
N LYS A 84 -14.63 15.51 -23.80
CA LYS A 84 -15.32 16.72 -23.32
C LYS A 84 -14.44 17.95 -23.52
N GLN A 85 -15.08 19.07 -23.90
CA GLN A 85 -14.39 20.35 -24.00
C GLN A 85 -14.19 21.04 -22.67
N SER A 86 -15.08 20.76 -21.69
CA SER A 86 -14.96 21.33 -20.35
C SER A 86 -13.92 20.60 -19.53
N GLU A 87 -13.22 21.36 -18.70
CA GLU A 87 -12.21 20.83 -17.77
C GLU A 87 -12.52 21.22 -16.34
N VAL A 88 -12.14 20.35 -15.39
CA VAL A 88 -12.27 20.58 -13.96
C VAL A 88 -10.86 20.51 -13.35
N HIS A 89 -10.56 21.44 -12.47
CA HIS A 89 -9.29 21.43 -11.74
C HIS A 89 -9.25 20.23 -10.79
N THR A 90 -8.12 19.51 -10.79
CA THR A 90 -7.90 18.35 -9.91
C THR A 90 -7.45 18.81 -8.53
N ASP A 91 -8.05 18.27 -7.48
CA ASP A 91 -7.58 18.43 -6.11
C ASP A 91 -6.35 17.53 -5.91
N GLU A 92 -5.16 18.11 -6.05
CA GLU A 92 -3.90 17.37 -5.94
C GLU A 92 -3.70 16.76 -4.55
N VAL A 93 -4.07 17.47 -3.51
CA VAL A 93 -3.91 16.99 -2.13
C VAL A 93 -4.74 15.72 -1.92
N HIS A 94 -5.99 15.74 -2.34
CA HIS A 94 -6.87 14.58 -2.25
C HIS A 94 -6.34 13.40 -3.08
N PHE A 95 -5.88 13.67 -4.30
CA PHE A 95 -5.29 12.64 -5.17
C PHE A 95 -4.08 11.96 -4.50
N TYR A 96 -3.15 12.76 -3.96
CA TYR A 96 -1.96 12.22 -3.30
C TYR A 96 -2.31 11.45 -2.01
N GLU A 97 -3.30 11.93 -1.27
CA GLU A 97 -3.79 11.25 -0.06
C GLU A 97 -4.29 9.83 -0.37
N GLU A 98 -5.07 9.68 -1.43
CA GLU A 98 -5.57 8.36 -1.83
C GLU A 98 -4.46 7.42 -2.31
N LEU A 99 -3.42 7.94 -2.96
CA LEU A 99 -2.24 7.14 -3.30
C LEU A 99 -1.51 6.66 -2.03
N ALA A 100 -1.41 7.52 -1.02
CA ALA A 100 -0.82 7.14 0.26
C ALA A 100 -1.66 6.08 0.98
N ASP A 101 -2.99 6.19 0.93
CA ASP A 101 -3.88 5.19 1.52
C ASP A 101 -3.72 3.83 0.82
N ALA A 102 -3.60 3.82 -0.50
CA ALA A 102 -3.31 2.60 -1.24
C ALA A 102 -1.98 1.98 -0.81
N LEU A 103 -0.95 2.81 -0.60
CA LEU A 103 0.35 2.35 -0.12
C LEU A 103 0.25 1.72 1.27
N HIS A 104 -0.54 2.28 2.18
CA HIS A 104 -0.76 1.68 3.49
C HIS A 104 -1.25 0.23 3.37
N PHE A 105 -2.24 -0.04 2.53
CA PHE A 105 -2.73 -1.40 2.32
C PHE A 105 -1.74 -2.30 1.61
N PHE A 106 -0.97 -1.76 0.66
CA PHE A 106 0.10 -2.53 0.02
C PHE A 106 1.18 -2.96 1.02
N LEU A 107 1.58 -2.05 1.91
CA LEU A 107 2.56 -2.37 2.97
C LEU A 107 2.00 -3.41 3.93
N GLU A 108 0.75 -3.30 4.34
CA GLU A 108 0.11 -4.30 5.20
C GLU A 108 0.07 -5.66 4.51
N LEU A 109 -0.20 -5.70 3.21
CA LEU A 109 -0.15 -6.91 2.40
C LEU A 109 1.25 -7.54 2.44
N CYS A 110 2.29 -6.75 2.23
CA CYS A 110 3.67 -7.22 2.28
C CYS A 110 4.02 -7.78 3.66
N ILE A 111 3.63 -7.09 4.73
CA ILE A 111 3.88 -7.52 6.11
C ILE A 111 3.15 -8.85 6.37
N THR A 112 1.90 -8.96 5.99
CA THR A 112 1.11 -10.18 6.13
C THR A 112 1.72 -11.34 5.34
N ALA A 113 2.28 -11.05 4.18
CA ALA A 113 3.01 -12.03 3.36
C ALA A 113 4.38 -12.42 3.94
N GLY A 114 4.80 -11.81 5.04
CA GLY A 114 6.07 -12.12 5.71
C GLY A 114 7.29 -11.41 5.13
N MET A 115 7.09 -10.39 4.31
CA MET A 115 8.20 -9.61 3.74
C MET A 115 8.67 -8.53 4.71
N THR A 116 9.98 -8.37 4.81
CA THR A 116 10.59 -7.18 5.39
C THR A 116 10.80 -6.12 4.32
N ALA A 117 11.12 -4.90 4.74
CA ALA A 117 11.49 -3.83 3.81
C ALA A 117 12.69 -4.24 2.95
N GLU A 118 13.68 -4.89 3.55
CA GLU A 118 14.86 -5.40 2.83
C GLU A 118 14.47 -6.43 1.77
N ASP A 119 13.56 -7.36 2.11
CA ASP A 119 13.07 -8.37 1.17
C ASP A 119 12.42 -7.71 -0.05
N LEU A 120 11.54 -6.74 0.17
CA LEU A 120 10.85 -6.04 -0.90
C LEU A 120 11.83 -5.29 -1.79
N ALA A 121 12.79 -4.55 -1.19
CA ALA A 121 13.82 -3.83 -1.92
C ALA A 121 14.68 -4.78 -2.77
N ARG A 122 15.07 -5.92 -2.19
CA ARG A 122 15.90 -6.93 -2.88
C ARG A 122 15.15 -7.50 -4.10
N VAL A 123 13.89 -7.87 -3.93
CA VAL A 123 13.07 -8.40 -5.02
C VAL A 123 12.87 -7.36 -6.11
N TYR A 124 12.62 -6.10 -5.73
CA TYR A 124 12.50 -5.00 -6.67
C TYR A 124 13.76 -4.85 -7.51
N HIS A 125 14.93 -4.76 -6.88
CA HIS A 125 16.19 -4.56 -7.61
C HIS A 125 16.54 -5.76 -8.50
N ARG A 126 16.25 -6.97 -8.04
CA ARG A 126 16.42 -8.17 -8.89
C ARG A 126 15.55 -8.09 -10.13
N LYS A 127 14.29 -7.76 -9.97
CA LYS A 127 13.35 -7.63 -11.09
C LYS A 127 13.73 -6.48 -12.00
N HIS A 128 14.20 -5.38 -11.44
CA HIS A 128 14.68 -4.23 -12.20
C HIS A 128 15.84 -4.62 -13.12
N ALA A 129 16.81 -5.39 -12.63
CA ALA A 129 17.93 -5.88 -13.44
C ALA A 129 17.43 -6.77 -14.60
N VAL A 130 16.44 -7.63 -14.35
CA VAL A 130 15.82 -8.44 -15.40
C VAL A 130 15.14 -7.55 -16.46
N ASN A 131 14.43 -6.53 -16.03
CA ASN A 131 13.74 -5.60 -16.93
C ASN A 131 14.73 -4.81 -17.79
N GLU A 132 15.85 -4.36 -17.22
CA GLU A 132 16.92 -3.72 -17.98
C GLU A 132 17.51 -4.65 -19.04
N PHE A 133 17.78 -5.90 -18.65
CA PHE A 133 18.28 -6.91 -19.61
C PHE A 133 17.29 -7.10 -20.77
N ARG A 134 15.99 -7.22 -20.46
CA ARG A 134 14.94 -7.37 -21.48
C ARG A 134 14.93 -6.20 -22.46
N GLN A 135 15.05 -4.98 -21.96
CA GLN A 135 15.07 -3.80 -22.82
C GLN A 135 16.30 -3.78 -23.75
N ARG A 136 17.50 -4.19 -23.24
CA ARG A 136 18.70 -4.27 -24.05
C ARG A 136 18.67 -5.36 -25.10
N SER A 137 17.91 -6.42 -24.88
CA SER A 137 17.82 -7.57 -25.80
C SER A 137 16.64 -7.53 -26.77
N ASN A 138 15.97 -6.40 -26.88
CA ASN A 138 14.78 -6.20 -27.73
C ASN A 138 13.67 -7.20 -27.44
N TYR A 139 13.50 -7.52 -26.19
CA TYR A 139 12.43 -8.40 -25.73
C TYR A 139 11.04 -7.84 -26.03
#